data_6186be6c3acd1e53261a30ae686ab65f
#
_entry.id   6186be6c3acd1e53261a30ae686ab65f
#
_cell.length_a   1.000
_cell.length_b   1.000
_cell.length_c   1.000
_cell.angle_alpha   90.00
_cell.angle_beta   90.00
_cell.angle_gamma   90.00
#
_symmetry.space_group_name_H-M   'P 1'
#
loop_
_entity.id
_entity.type
_entity.pdbx_description
1 polymer ?
#
loop_
_entity_poly.entity_id
_entity_poly.type
_entity_poly.pdbx_seq_one_letter_code
_entity_poly.pdbx_strand_id
1 'polypeptide(L)'
;MPVTPSPLRYPGGKTAITPMVTEILIENNLHSLHYVEPYAGGGGLALSLLFDNRVSQIHLNDLDISIWSVWHSLLHHTDDFIKLIETTDITIDEWHIQREIQNRKREVDTLTLGFSTFFLNRTNRSGIIQKAGVIGGLEQKSKYKLDCRFNKKSLVSKIKKIASHKSKIHLYNLDAIEFIKTTESDLNNKFYCIESLSQTLCNCL
;
A
#
# COMPACT_ATOMS: atom_id res chain seq x y z
N MET A 1 0.63 19.25 -0.49
CA MET A 1 0.73 17.89 -1.05
C MET A 1 -0.65 17.25 -0.97
N PRO A 2 -1.14 16.59 -2.01
CA PRO A 2 -2.42 15.91 -1.95
C PRO A 2 -2.40 14.85 -0.84
N VAL A 3 -3.51 14.77 -0.10
CA VAL A 3 -3.64 13.77 0.97
C VAL A 3 -3.86 12.41 0.32
N THR A 4 -2.90 11.50 0.49
CA THR A 4 -3.03 10.16 -0.07
C THR A 4 -4.18 9.39 0.60
N PRO A 5 -5.04 8.71 -0.16
CA PRO A 5 -6.06 7.81 0.40
C PRO A 5 -5.46 6.52 0.96
N SER A 6 -4.24 6.19 0.57
CA SER A 6 -3.54 4.99 1.05
C SER A 6 -3.27 5.05 2.57
N PRO A 7 -3.43 3.94 3.29
CA PRO A 7 -3.02 3.82 4.66
C PRO A 7 -1.51 3.56 4.79
N LEU A 8 -0.83 3.19 3.70
CA LEU A 8 0.62 2.97 3.66
C LEU A 8 1.39 4.26 3.33
N ARG A 9 2.60 4.36 3.86
CA ARG A 9 3.60 5.35 3.49
C ARG A 9 4.57 4.67 2.53
N TYR A 10 4.51 5.00 1.27
CA TYR A 10 5.36 4.35 0.28
C TYR A 10 6.28 5.39 -0.37
N PRO A 11 7.62 5.25 -0.25
CA PRO A 11 8.56 6.11 -0.94
C PRO A 11 8.30 6.04 -2.46
N GLY A 12 8.21 7.20 -3.11
CA GLY A 12 7.89 7.24 -4.54
C GLY A 12 6.43 6.90 -4.88
N GLY A 13 5.53 7.00 -3.89
CA GLY A 13 4.10 6.75 -4.12
C GLY A 13 3.50 7.65 -5.21
N LYS A 14 2.76 7.05 -6.14
CA LYS A 14 2.21 7.66 -7.36
C LYS A 14 1.07 8.68 -7.13
N THR A 15 0.68 8.96 -5.90
CA THR A 15 -0.42 9.91 -5.59
C THR A 15 -0.18 11.31 -6.20
N ALA A 16 1.09 11.73 -6.33
CA ALA A 16 1.43 13.04 -6.88
C ALA A 16 1.05 13.20 -8.35
N ILE A 17 1.01 12.12 -9.13
CA ILE A 17 0.65 12.12 -10.55
C ILE A 17 -0.86 11.93 -10.79
N THR A 18 -1.68 11.82 -9.74
CA THR A 18 -3.14 11.66 -9.89
C THR A 18 -3.78 12.72 -10.80
N PRO A 19 -3.45 14.04 -10.67
CA PRO A 19 -4.02 15.05 -11.55
C PRO A 19 -3.71 14.79 -13.03
N MET A 20 -2.44 14.51 -13.34
CA MET A 20 -2.00 14.22 -14.72
C MET A 20 -2.71 12.98 -15.30
N VAL A 21 -2.78 11.89 -14.55
CA VAL A 21 -3.47 10.67 -15.02
C VAL A 21 -4.97 10.94 -15.19
N THR A 22 -5.59 11.69 -14.28
CA THR A 22 -7.00 12.07 -14.41
C THR A 22 -7.26 12.89 -15.68
N GLU A 23 -6.38 13.82 -16.01
CA GLU A 23 -6.45 14.64 -17.23
C GLU A 23 -6.34 13.78 -18.49
N ILE A 24 -5.35 12.85 -18.53
CA ILE A 24 -5.21 11.89 -19.63
C ILE A 24 -6.50 11.08 -19.84
N LEU A 25 -7.12 10.59 -18.77
CA LEU A 25 -8.36 9.82 -18.87
C LEU A 25 -9.51 10.66 -19.44
N ILE A 26 -9.62 11.92 -19.01
CA ILE A 26 -10.67 12.85 -19.47
C ILE A 26 -10.48 13.23 -20.94
N GLU A 27 -9.29 13.67 -21.33
CA GLU A 27 -8.99 14.15 -22.67
C GLU A 27 -9.14 13.05 -23.74
N ASN A 28 -8.90 11.79 -23.36
CA ASN A 28 -9.07 10.64 -24.24
C ASN A 28 -10.46 10.00 -24.15
N ASN A 29 -11.41 10.58 -23.40
CA ASN A 29 -12.77 10.07 -23.19
C ASN A 29 -12.77 8.62 -22.68
N LEU A 30 -11.78 8.29 -21.83
CA LEU A 30 -11.64 6.95 -21.26
C LEU A 30 -12.51 6.81 -20.01
N HIS A 31 -13.57 6.05 -20.12
CA HIS A 31 -14.55 5.84 -19.06
C HIS A 31 -14.67 4.35 -18.70
N SER A 32 -15.07 4.08 -17.46
CA SER A 32 -15.32 2.70 -16.97
C SER A 32 -14.17 1.73 -17.18
N LEU A 33 -12.94 2.23 -17.10
CA LEU A 33 -11.73 1.45 -17.28
C LEU A 33 -11.43 0.57 -16.07
N HIS A 34 -10.73 -0.52 -16.32
CA HIS A 34 -9.95 -1.23 -15.32
C HIS A 34 -8.56 -0.59 -15.22
N TYR A 35 -8.21 -0.07 -14.04
CA TYR A 35 -6.86 0.44 -13.79
C TYR A 35 -5.98 -0.69 -13.29
N VAL A 36 -4.83 -0.88 -13.92
CA VAL A 36 -3.93 -2.02 -13.66
C VAL A 36 -2.57 -1.50 -13.22
N GLU A 37 -2.11 -1.90 -12.04
CA GLU A 37 -0.85 -1.44 -11.43
C GLU A 37 0.04 -2.64 -11.05
N PRO A 38 1.04 -3.01 -11.91
CA PRO A 38 1.94 -4.13 -11.67
C PRO A 38 2.84 -3.99 -10.45
N TYR A 39 3.10 -2.76 -10.01
CA TYR A 39 3.93 -2.41 -8.86
C TYR A 39 3.12 -1.51 -7.93
N ALA A 40 2.16 -2.10 -7.23
CA ALA A 40 1.16 -1.35 -6.48
C ALA A 40 1.73 -0.62 -5.27
N GLY A 41 2.64 -1.24 -4.52
CA GLY A 41 3.16 -0.66 -3.30
C GLY A 41 2.07 -0.10 -2.41
N GLY A 42 2.04 1.22 -2.24
CA GLY A 42 1.01 1.91 -1.46
C GLY A 42 -0.33 2.13 -2.16
N GLY A 43 -0.50 1.83 -3.44
CA GLY A 43 -1.76 1.93 -4.20
C GLY A 43 -2.43 3.31 -4.19
N GLY A 44 -1.67 4.37 -3.94
CA GLY A 44 -2.25 5.70 -3.69
C GLY A 44 -2.94 6.31 -4.90
N LEU A 45 -2.39 6.13 -6.11
CA LEU A 45 -3.00 6.57 -7.36
C LEU A 45 -4.25 5.72 -7.68
N ALA A 46 -4.13 4.41 -7.62
CA ALA A 46 -5.24 3.48 -7.87
C ALA A 46 -6.46 3.80 -7.00
N LEU A 47 -6.24 3.98 -5.69
CA LEU A 47 -7.31 4.35 -4.75
C LEU A 47 -7.90 5.73 -5.05
N SER A 48 -7.07 6.71 -5.43
CA SER A 48 -7.57 8.04 -5.80
C SER A 48 -8.50 7.95 -7.00
N LEU A 49 -8.07 7.28 -8.07
CA LEU A 49 -8.88 7.10 -9.28
C LEU A 49 -10.19 6.34 -9.00
N LEU A 50 -10.13 5.30 -8.16
CA LEU A 50 -11.31 4.52 -7.78
C LEU A 50 -12.30 5.36 -6.97
N PHE A 51 -11.83 6.08 -5.96
CA PHE A 51 -12.69 6.88 -5.08
C PHE A 51 -13.30 8.11 -5.76
N ASP A 52 -12.64 8.61 -6.79
CA ASP A 52 -13.13 9.71 -7.62
C ASP A 52 -13.98 9.21 -8.83
N ASN A 53 -14.29 7.89 -8.85
CA ASN A 53 -15.05 7.23 -9.93
C ASN A 53 -14.47 7.47 -11.33
N ARG A 54 -13.15 7.63 -11.44
CA ARG A 54 -12.45 7.76 -12.73
C ARG A 54 -12.25 6.41 -13.40
N VAL A 55 -12.20 5.35 -12.60
CA VAL A 55 -12.08 3.96 -13.05
C VAL A 55 -13.15 3.11 -12.39
N SER A 56 -13.56 2.02 -13.04
CA SER A 56 -14.58 1.13 -12.52
C SER A 56 -14.04 0.13 -11.50
N GLN A 57 -12.82 -0.34 -11.73
CA GLN A 57 -12.14 -1.33 -10.91
C GLN A 57 -10.63 -1.07 -10.91
N ILE A 58 -9.94 -1.57 -9.89
CA ILE A 58 -8.48 -1.53 -9.79
C ILE A 58 -7.90 -2.93 -9.60
N HIS A 59 -6.82 -3.21 -10.30
CA HIS A 59 -6.05 -4.45 -10.22
C HIS A 59 -4.67 -4.12 -9.69
N LEU A 60 -4.37 -4.57 -8.49
CA LEU A 60 -3.14 -4.27 -7.76
C LEU A 60 -2.29 -5.52 -7.66
N ASN A 61 -1.08 -5.46 -8.17
CA ASN A 61 -0.09 -6.50 -8.03
C ASN A 61 1.12 -6.01 -7.26
N ASP A 62 1.64 -6.82 -6.37
CA ASP A 62 2.95 -6.60 -5.76
C ASP A 62 3.63 -7.95 -5.51
N LEU A 63 4.88 -8.07 -5.96
CA LEU A 63 5.66 -9.30 -5.78
C LEU A 63 6.09 -9.50 -4.32
N ASP A 64 6.25 -8.40 -3.54
CA ASP A 64 6.59 -8.53 -2.12
C ASP A 64 5.37 -9.03 -1.34
N ILE A 65 5.46 -10.27 -0.89
CA ILE A 65 4.42 -10.91 -0.07
C ILE A 65 4.04 -10.07 1.15
N SER A 66 4.95 -9.26 1.70
CA SER A 66 4.67 -8.38 2.82
C SER A 66 3.66 -7.29 2.44
N ILE A 67 3.86 -6.64 1.30
CA ILE A 67 2.93 -5.62 0.77
C ILE A 67 1.60 -6.25 0.38
N TRP A 68 1.64 -7.37 -0.34
CA TRP A 68 0.43 -8.10 -0.70
C TRP A 68 -0.38 -8.52 0.53
N SER A 69 0.28 -8.99 1.60
CA SER A 69 -0.39 -9.39 2.84
C SER A 69 -1.10 -8.22 3.53
N VAL A 70 -0.58 -6.99 3.45
CA VAL A 70 -1.32 -5.81 3.94
C VAL A 70 -2.61 -5.65 3.17
N TRP A 71 -2.56 -5.61 1.84
CA TRP A 71 -3.74 -5.43 1.00
C TRP A 71 -4.76 -6.55 1.19
N HIS A 72 -4.29 -7.80 1.24
CA HIS A 72 -5.15 -8.94 1.48
C HIS A 72 -5.85 -8.83 2.84
N SER A 73 -5.13 -8.49 3.91
CA SER A 73 -5.69 -8.35 5.25
C SER A 73 -6.70 -7.19 5.33
N LEU A 74 -6.41 -6.06 4.67
CA LEU A 74 -7.35 -4.93 4.60
C LEU A 74 -8.68 -5.30 3.95
N LEU A 75 -8.68 -6.19 2.96
CA LEU A 75 -9.87 -6.54 2.19
C LEU A 75 -10.60 -7.78 2.73
N HIS A 76 -9.87 -8.75 3.27
CA HIS A 76 -10.42 -10.06 3.63
C HIS A 76 -10.50 -10.32 5.13
N HIS A 77 -9.73 -9.56 5.95
CA HIS A 77 -9.70 -9.63 7.41
C HIS A 77 -9.87 -8.24 8.02
N THR A 78 -10.75 -7.43 7.45
CA THR A 78 -10.89 -5.99 7.76
C THR A 78 -11.09 -5.73 9.24
N ASP A 79 -12.02 -6.44 9.89
CA ASP A 79 -12.38 -6.22 11.28
C ASP A 79 -11.25 -6.64 12.23
N ASP A 80 -10.62 -7.79 11.97
CA ASP A 80 -9.48 -8.25 12.76
C ASP A 80 -8.28 -7.33 12.58
N PHE A 81 -8.03 -6.84 11.37
CA PHE A 81 -6.96 -5.90 11.10
C PHE A 81 -7.19 -4.56 11.82
N ILE A 82 -8.42 -4.04 11.80
CA ILE A 82 -8.80 -2.84 12.55
C ILE A 82 -8.61 -3.06 14.05
N LYS A 83 -9.04 -4.21 14.58
CA LYS A 83 -8.86 -4.56 15.99
C LYS A 83 -7.38 -4.54 16.38
N LEU A 84 -6.50 -5.13 15.57
CA LEU A 84 -5.05 -5.08 15.80
C LEU A 84 -4.53 -3.63 15.85
N ILE A 85 -4.97 -2.76 14.93
CA ILE A 85 -4.59 -1.34 14.96
C ILE A 85 -5.06 -0.65 16.24
N GLU A 86 -6.28 -0.92 16.70
CA GLU A 86 -6.87 -0.26 17.85
C GLU A 86 -6.25 -0.73 19.18
N THR A 87 -5.95 -2.02 19.30
CA THR A 87 -5.52 -2.64 20.56
C THR A 87 -4.01 -2.67 20.76
N THR A 88 -3.20 -2.70 19.66
CA THR A 88 -1.75 -2.78 19.78
C THR A 88 -1.15 -1.47 20.28
N ASP A 89 -0.31 -1.56 21.30
CA ASP A 89 0.47 -0.43 21.79
C ASP A 89 1.63 -0.09 20.86
N ILE A 90 1.87 1.20 20.68
CA ILE A 90 2.95 1.66 19.78
C ILE A 90 4.19 1.91 20.63
N THR A 91 4.94 0.82 20.87
CA THR A 91 6.14 0.80 21.71
C THR A 91 7.36 0.27 20.97
N ILE A 92 8.55 0.46 21.55
CA ILE A 92 9.79 -0.13 21.00
C ILE A 92 9.77 -1.66 21.13
N ASP A 93 9.22 -2.21 22.21
CA ASP A 93 9.11 -3.66 22.40
C ASP A 93 8.21 -4.26 21.30
N GLU A 94 7.06 -3.65 21.05
CA GLU A 94 6.18 -4.07 19.95
C GLU A 94 6.89 -3.95 18.58
N TRP A 95 7.66 -2.87 18.37
CA TRP A 95 8.44 -2.72 17.14
C TRP A 95 9.44 -3.86 16.95
N HIS A 96 10.08 -4.35 18.01
CA HIS A 96 10.97 -5.51 17.94
C HIS A 96 10.21 -6.79 17.59
N ILE A 97 9.03 -7.00 18.19
CA ILE A 97 8.14 -8.14 17.87
C ILE A 97 7.78 -8.11 16.39
N GLN A 98 7.34 -6.97 15.89
CA GLN A 98 6.92 -6.83 14.49
C GLN A 98 8.09 -7.02 13.51
N ARG A 99 9.29 -6.61 13.88
CA ARG A 99 10.50 -6.91 13.08
C ARG A 99 10.81 -8.41 13.03
N GLU A 100 10.67 -9.11 14.14
CA GLU A 100 10.91 -10.55 14.18
C GLU A 100 9.90 -11.31 13.30
N ILE A 101 8.65 -10.89 13.25
CA ILE A 101 7.65 -11.42 12.33
C ILE A 101 8.12 -11.26 10.87
N GLN A 102 8.70 -10.11 10.50
CA GLN A 102 9.24 -9.92 9.14
C GLN A 102 10.42 -10.82 8.82
N ASN A 103 11.24 -11.17 9.81
CA ASN A 103 12.34 -12.11 9.61
C ASN A 103 11.82 -13.51 9.27
N ARG A 104 10.64 -13.88 9.79
CA ARG A 104 9.96 -15.16 9.58
C ARG A 104 8.73 -15.07 8.67
N LYS A 105 8.73 -14.15 7.72
CA LYS A 105 7.57 -13.80 6.91
C LYS A 105 6.93 -14.95 6.10
N ARG A 106 7.64 -16.06 5.92
CA ARG A 106 7.12 -17.26 5.23
C ARG A 106 6.52 -18.29 6.19
N GLU A 107 6.65 -18.08 7.49
CA GLU A 107 6.25 -19.01 8.55
C GLU A 107 5.00 -18.53 9.29
N VAL A 108 4.56 -17.31 9.03
CA VAL A 108 3.40 -16.69 9.68
C VAL A 108 2.22 -16.58 8.72
N ASP A 109 1.02 -16.47 9.28
CA ASP A 109 -0.19 -16.26 8.48
C ASP A 109 -0.26 -14.87 7.85
N THR A 110 -1.15 -14.72 6.88
CA THR A 110 -1.29 -13.48 6.08
C THR A 110 -1.69 -12.27 6.92
N LEU A 111 -2.57 -12.44 7.90
CA LEU A 111 -3.03 -11.34 8.77
C LEU A 111 -1.88 -10.85 9.65
N THR A 112 -1.16 -11.76 10.27
CA THR A 112 0.01 -11.47 11.11
C THR A 112 1.10 -10.76 10.30
N LEU A 113 1.43 -11.25 9.10
CA LEU A 113 2.41 -10.61 8.23
C LEU A 113 1.94 -9.24 7.75
N GLY A 114 0.67 -9.13 7.36
CA GLY A 114 0.07 -7.88 6.90
C GLY A 114 0.10 -6.81 8.00
N PHE A 115 -0.27 -7.16 9.23
CA PHE A 115 -0.22 -6.22 10.35
C PHE A 115 1.21 -5.81 10.68
N SER A 116 2.15 -6.76 10.74
CA SER A 116 3.56 -6.48 10.97
C SER A 116 4.11 -5.49 9.92
N THR A 117 3.83 -5.75 8.65
CA THR A 117 4.23 -4.88 7.55
C THR A 117 3.66 -3.48 7.70
N PHE A 118 2.36 -3.39 7.98
CA PHE A 118 1.67 -2.12 8.22
C PHE A 118 2.25 -1.37 9.42
N PHE A 119 2.46 -2.03 10.54
CA PHE A 119 3.04 -1.45 11.76
C PHE A 119 4.41 -0.85 11.48
N LEU A 120 5.32 -1.63 10.88
CA LEU A 120 6.67 -1.16 10.54
C LEU A 120 6.64 -0.05 9.49
N ASN A 121 5.77 -0.13 8.52
CA ASN A 121 5.59 0.95 7.54
C ASN A 121 5.19 2.28 8.20
N ARG A 122 4.43 2.23 9.31
CA ARG A 122 4.01 3.43 10.03
C ARG A 122 5.03 3.93 11.06
N THR A 123 5.86 3.05 11.59
CA THR A 123 6.82 3.35 12.67
C THR A 123 8.27 3.48 12.20
N ASN A 124 8.63 2.98 11.02
CA ASN A 124 9.97 3.11 10.44
C ASN A 124 10.16 4.43 9.69
N ARG A 125 11.41 4.88 9.62
CA ARG A 125 11.82 6.04 8.80
C ARG A 125 11.41 5.81 7.35
N SER A 126 10.85 6.84 6.73
CA SER A 126 10.37 6.83 5.33
C SER A 126 9.36 5.73 4.98
N GLY A 127 8.86 4.96 5.94
CA GLY A 127 7.95 3.84 5.70
C GLY A 127 8.62 2.60 5.13
N ILE A 128 9.95 2.52 5.16
CA ILE A 128 10.71 1.37 4.68
C ILE A 128 10.58 0.23 5.71
N ILE A 129 10.09 -0.92 5.28
CA ILE A 129 9.76 -2.05 6.16
C ILE A 129 11.03 -2.72 6.69
N GLN A 130 11.95 -3.04 5.77
CA GLN A 130 13.22 -3.70 6.10
C GLN A 130 14.39 -2.71 6.00
N LYS A 131 15.46 -2.94 6.75
CA LYS A 131 16.70 -2.15 6.74
C LYS A 131 16.56 -0.67 7.16
N ALA A 132 15.39 -0.25 7.64
CA ALA A 132 15.21 1.07 8.20
C ALA A 132 15.11 1.01 9.73
N GLY A 133 15.63 2.06 10.37
CA GLY A 133 15.47 2.23 11.81
C GLY A 133 14.12 2.86 12.16
N VAL A 134 13.71 2.68 13.42
CA VAL A 134 12.51 3.27 13.97
C VAL A 134 12.56 4.81 13.96
N ILE A 135 11.43 5.45 13.76
CA ILE A 135 11.30 6.90 13.92
C ILE A 135 11.59 7.25 15.38
N GLY A 136 12.42 8.25 15.62
CA GLY A 136 12.79 8.67 16.95
C GLY A 136 14.03 7.96 17.51
N GLY A 137 14.50 6.89 16.86
CA GLY A 137 15.58 6.02 17.37
C GLY A 137 15.10 5.09 18.49
N LEU A 138 15.91 4.15 18.92
CA LEU A 138 15.55 3.19 19.97
C LEU A 138 15.29 3.85 21.34
N GLU A 139 16.02 4.88 21.66
CA GLU A 139 15.87 5.62 22.92
C GLU A 139 14.75 6.65 22.89
N GLN A 140 14.09 6.84 21.75
CA GLN A 140 13.00 7.79 21.57
C GLN A 140 13.29 9.21 22.08
N LYS A 141 14.55 9.69 21.92
CA LYS A 141 14.98 11.03 22.38
C LYS A 141 14.69 12.14 21.39
N SER A 142 14.40 11.83 20.11
CA SER A 142 14.16 12.84 19.10
C SER A 142 12.78 13.50 19.21
N LYS A 143 12.61 14.66 18.54
CA LYS A 143 11.34 15.41 18.51
C LYS A 143 10.16 14.57 18.00
N TYR A 144 10.39 13.75 16.99
CA TYR A 144 9.38 12.85 16.44
C TYR A 144 9.55 11.46 17.04
N LYS A 145 8.49 10.95 17.65
CA LYS A 145 8.42 9.62 18.26
C LYS A 145 7.91 8.59 17.25
N LEU A 146 8.03 7.30 17.59
CA LEU A 146 7.64 6.22 16.69
C LEU A 146 6.15 6.23 16.32
N ASP A 147 5.30 6.76 17.17
CA ASP A 147 3.86 6.86 16.97
C ASP A 147 3.41 8.06 16.11
N CYS A 148 4.31 9.02 15.82
CA CYS A 148 3.98 10.28 15.16
C CYS A 148 3.32 10.12 13.76
N ARG A 149 3.40 8.93 13.18
CA ARG A 149 2.76 8.58 11.90
C ARG A 149 1.68 7.50 12.07
N PHE A 150 1.32 7.15 13.30
CA PHE A 150 0.37 6.08 13.61
C PHE A 150 -0.94 6.65 14.23
N ASN A 151 -1.62 7.53 13.52
CA ASN A 151 -2.93 8.03 13.95
C ASN A 151 -4.00 6.94 13.72
N LYS A 152 -4.31 6.17 14.76
CA LYS A 152 -5.25 5.04 14.72
C LYS A 152 -6.60 5.42 14.10
N LYS A 153 -7.24 6.52 14.52
CA LYS A 153 -8.54 6.96 14.01
C LYS A 153 -8.52 7.23 12.50
N SER A 154 -7.52 7.97 12.03
CA SER A 154 -7.38 8.27 10.60
C SER A 154 -7.08 7.02 9.77
N LEU A 155 -6.24 6.11 10.29
CA LEU A 155 -5.89 4.85 9.62
C LEU A 155 -7.11 3.93 9.51
N VAL A 156 -7.86 3.75 10.58
CA VAL A 156 -9.12 2.97 10.60
C VAL A 156 -10.13 3.54 9.61
N SER A 157 -10.31 4.86 9.57
CA SER A 157 -11.21 5.51 8.61
C SER A 157 -10.84 5.21 7.16
N LYS A 158 -9.55 5.29 6.82
CA LYS A 158 -9.04 4.93 5.47
C LYS A 158 -9.30 3.46 5.14
N ILE A 159 -9.03 2.56 6.07
CA ILE A 159 -9.23 1.12 5.90
C ILE A 159 -10.70 0.80 5.67
N LYS A 160 -11.62 1.37 6.47
CA LYS A 160 -13.07 1.21 6.27
C LYS A 160 -13.51 1.70 4.89
N LYS A 161 -12.98 2.84 4.42
CA LYS A 161 -13.27 3.33 3.08
C LYS A 161 -12.76 2.39 1.99
N ILE A 162 -11.56 1.81 2.12
CA ILE A 162 -11.03 0.82 1.17
C ILE A 162 -11.91 -0.44 1.18
N ALA A 163 -12.22 -0.97 2.35
CA ALA A 163 -13.04 -2.17 2.50
C ALA A 163 -14.44 -2.00 1.91
N SER A 164 -15.04 -0.80 1.98
CA SER A 164 -16.34 -0.53 1.36
C SER A 164 -16.32 -0.60 -0.18
N HIS A 165 -15.13 -0.60 -0.80
CA HIS A 165 -14.94 -0.77 -2.24
C HIS A 165 -14.34 -2.13 -2.60
N LYS A 166 -14.34 -3.09 -1.66
CA LYS A 166 -13.71 -4.41 -1.83
C LYS A 166 -14.06 -5.11 -3.14
N SER A 167 -15.33 -5.06 -3.57
CA SER A 167 -15.80 -5.69 -4.81
C SER A 167 -15.19 -5.11 -6.09
N LYS A 168 -14.50 -3.96 -6.00
CA LYS A 168 -13.86 -3.26 -7.11
C LYS A 168 -12.33 -3.32 -7.05
N ILE A 169 -11.77 -4.06 -6.10
CA ILE A 169 -10.33 -4.14 -5.86
C ILE A 169 -9.88 -5.59 -5.99
N HIS A 170 -9.05 -5.86 -6.98
CA HIS A 170 -8.50 -7.17 -7.27
C HIS A 170 -7.02 -7.20 -6.91
N LEU A 171 -6.60 -8.24 -6.18
CA LEU A 171 -5.22 -8.37 -5.69
C LEU A 171 -4.52 -9.56 -6.32
N TYR A 172 -3.25 -9.34 -6.66
CA TYR A 172 -2.37 -10.35 -7.22
C TYR A 172 -1.02 -10.32 -6.50
N ASN A 173 -0.35 -11.48 -6.45
CA ASN A 173 1.02 -11.62 -5.96
C ASN A 173 1.81 -12.44 -6.98
N LEU A 174 2.01 -11.86 -8.13
CA LEU A 174 2.64 -12.48 -9.30
C LEU A 174 3.89 -11.69 -9.71
N ASP A 175 4.75 -12.32 -10.50
CA ASP A 175 5.73 -11.57 -11.27
C ASP A 175 5.01 -10.55 -12.17
N ALA A 176 5.61 -9.38 -12.37
CA ALA A 176 4.95 -8.30 -13.11
C ALA A 176 4.62 -8.66 -14.56
N ILE A 177 5.47 -9.46 -15.22
CA ILE A 177 5.24 -9.91 -16.59
C ILE A 177 4.10 -10.92 -16.65
N GLU A 178 4.07 -11.86 -15.70
CA GLU A 178 2.99 -12.82 -15.55
C GLU A 178 1.66 -12.12 -15.27
N PHE A 179 1.65 -11.16 -14.35
CA PHE A 179 0.48 -10.35 -14.04
C PHE A 179 -0.05 -9.58 -15.26
N ILE A 180 0.84 -8.93 -16.04
CA ILE A 180 0.45 -8.21 -17.24
C ILE A 180 -0.18 -9.18 -18.25
N LYS A 181 0.44 -10.34 -18.52
CA LYS A 181 -0.11 -11.36 -19.43
C LYS A 181 -1.50 -11.84 -18.99
N THR A 182 -1.67 -12.14 -17.70
CA THR A 182 -2.95 -12.57 -17.13
C THR A 182 -4.02 -11.49 -17.32
N THR A 183 -3.71 -10.24 -16.96
CA THR A 183 -4.68 -9.15 -17.08
C THR A 183 -4.89 -8.70 -18.52
N GLU A 184 -3.94 -8.93 -19.43
CA GLU A 184 -4.11 -8.64 -20.85
C GLU A 184 -5.12 -9.58 -21.51
N SER A 185 -5.12 -10.85 -21.14
CA SER A 185 -6.09 -11.83 -21.66
C SER A 185 -7.48 -11.65 -21.07
N ASP A 186 -7.57 -11.35 -19.78
CA ASP A 186 -8.81 -11.47 -19.01
C ASP A 186 -9.63 -10.17 -18.93
N LEU A 187 -9.00 -9.01 -19.18
CA LEU A 187 -9.66 -7.72 -19.03
C LEU A 187 -9.88 -7.02 -20.38
N ASN A 188 -11.09 -6.50 -20.54
CA ASN A 188 -11.39 -5.52 -21.58
C ASN A 188 -11.25 -4.10 -21.00
N ASN A 189 -10.98 -3.10 -21.85
CA ASN A 189 -10.98 -1.68 -21.49
C ASN A 189 -10.09 -1.36 -20.28
N LYS A 190 -8.79 -1.52 -20.42
CA LYS A 190 -7.79 -1.42 -19.34
C LYS A 190 -6.79 -0.27 -19.57
N PHE A 191 -6.33 0.28 -18.45
CA PHE A 191 -5.26 1.29 -18.41
C PHE A 191 -4.13 0.82 -17.48
N TYR A 192 -2.96 0.61 -18.02
CA TYR A 192 -1.78 0.19 -17.24
C TYR A 192 -0.97 1.39 -16.78
N CYS A 193 -0.62 1.40 -15.50
CA CYS A 193 0.39 2.29 -14.96
C CYS A 193 1.65 1.47 -14.63
N ILE A 194 2.59 1.46 -15.57
CA ILE A 194 3.84 0.69 -15.44
C ILE A 194 4.95 1.65 -15.05
N GLU A 195 5.05 2.00 -13.77
CA GLU A 195 6.17 2.74 -13.21
C GLU A 195 6.83 1.91 -12.11
N SER A 196 8.02 1.43 -12.39
CA SER A 196 8.90 0.81 -11.41
C SER A 196 9.89 1.88 -10.95
N LEU A 197 9.62 2.48 -9.79
CA LEU A 197 10.61 3.33 -9.11
C LEU A 197 11.70 2.45 -8.49
N SER A 198 12.53 1.84 -9.32
CA SER A 198 13.83 1.40 -8.85
C SER A 198 14.70 2.66 -8.68
N GLN A 199 15.02 3.02 -7.45
CA GLN A 199 15.99 4.09 -7.11
C GLN A 199 17.38 3.87 -7.72
N THR A 200 17.58 2.84 -8.51
CA THR A 200 18.86 2.45 -9.12
C THR A 200 19.13 3.16 -10.45
N LEU A 201 18.17 3.85 -11.04
CA LEU A 201 18.36 4.50 -12.34
C LEU A 201 18.54 6.03 -12.28
N CYS A 202 18.64 6.62 -11.10
CA CYS A 202 18.85 8.07 -10.96
C CYS A 202 20.33 8.50 -10.91
N ASN A 203 21.27 7.58 -11.14
CA ASN A 203 22.71 7.88 -11.12
C ASN A 203 23.38 7.77 -12.50
N CYS A 204 22.63 7.72 -13.59
CA CYS A 204 23.17 7.74 -14.95
C CYS A 204 22.34 8.69 -15.82
N LEU A 205 22.56 10.00 -15.62
CA LEU A 205 22.49 11.05 -16.67
C LEU A 205 23.24 12.28 -16.16
#